data_7e26f1388ee277666d00956e4bfbfd86
#
_entry.id   7e26f1388ee277666d00956e4bfbfd86
#
_cell.length_a   1.000
_cell.length_b   1.000
_cell.length_c   1.000
_cell.angle_alpha   90.00
_cell.angle_beta   90.00
_cell.angle_gamma   90.00
#
_symmetry.space_group_name_H-M   'P 1'
#
loop_
_entity.id
_entity.type
_entity.pdbx_description
1 polymer ?
#
loop_
_entity_poly.entity_id
_entity_poly.type
_entity_poly.pdbx_seq_one_letter_code
_entity_poly.pdbx_strand_id
1 'polypeptide(L)'
;MKIAVFATGWNGEYLRDMYHGLENSQKEFHDSIHLYASFGRLGSGDSFNKSEFDFFELADMEAYDGFLYPSTTIKEGDVKQRLLERIIESKKPCVSLEEEIPGLSFVGINQSKAMRQIVRHLAGVHGIRTFGFINGMKDTYEAQMRQQGVVQNSGTGALSYAGMGGLWKL
;
A
#
# COMPACT_ATOMS: atom_id res chain seq x y z
N MET A 1 -23.65 -8.15 -2.20
CA MET A 1 -22.63 -8.15 -3.30
C MET A 1 -21.62 -9.26 -3.05
N LYS A 2 -20.90 -9.68 -4.07
CA LYS A 2 -19.81 -10.66 -3.98
C LYS A 2 -18.50 -9.96 -4.31
N ILE A 3 -17.60 -9.87 -3.35
CA ILE A 3 -16.37 -9.07 -3.45
C ILE A 3 -15.16 -10.00 -3.32
N ALA A 4 -14.18 -9.87 -4.22
CA ALA A 4 -12.88 -10.53 -4.07
C ALA A 4 -11.85 -9.59 -3.48
N VAL A 5 -11.02 -10.11 -2.58
CA VAL A 5 -9.91 -9.42 -1.93
C VAL A 5 -8.62 -10.19 -2.21
N PHE A 6 -7.60 -9.51 -2.74
CA PHE A 6 -6.32 -10.13 -3.07
C PHE A 6 -5.22 -9.59 -2.16
N ALA A 7 -4.65 -10.41 -1.29
CA ALA A 7 -3.65 -9.97 -0.34
C ALA A 7 -2.50 -10.97 -0.20
N THR A 8 -1.31 -10.48 0.14
CA THR A 8 -0.15 -11.31 0.45
C THR A 8 0.21 -11.22 1.91
N GLY A 9 0.57 -12.36 2.50
CA GLY A 9 0.85 -12.48 3.92
C GLY A 9 -0.42 -12.65 4.75
N TRP A 10 -0.31 -13.16 5.97
CA TRP A 10 -1.48 -13.38 6.81
C TRP A 10 -1.26 -13.14 8.30
N ASN A 11 -0.02 -12.96 8.70
CA ASN A 11 0.34 -12.90 10.12
C ASN A 11 0.78 -11.50 10.57
N GLY A 12 0.52 -10.48 9.75
CA GLY A 12 0.76 -9.09 10.13
C GLY A 12 -0.43 -8.49 10.87
N GLU A 13 -0.15 -7.62 11.83
CA GLU A 13 -1.18 -6.85 12.55
C GLU A 13 -2.11 -6.10 11.58
N TYR A 14 -1.53 -5.45 10.58
CA TYR A 14 -2.27 -4.76 9.53
C TYR A 14 -3.30 -5.65 8.81
N LEU A 15 -2.88 -6.84 8.35
CA LEU A 15 -3.79 -7.75 7.65
C LEU A 15 -4.88 -8.29 8.55
N ARG A 16 -4.54 -8.58 9.81
CA ARG A 16 -5.52 -9.03 10.80
C ARG A 16 -6.59 -7.96 11.04
N ASP A 17 -6.19 -6.72 11.22
CA ASP A 17 -7.12 -5.60 11.43
C ASP A 17 -7.97 -5.35 10.18
N MET A 18 -7.39 -5.45 8.99
CA MET A 18 -8.13 -5.39 7.73
C MET A 18 -9.18 -6.51 7.66
N TYR A 19 -8.82 -7.76 8.01
CA TYR A 19 -9.76 -8.87 8.00
C TYR A 19 -10.91 -8.69 9.00
N HIS A 20 -10.63 -8.18 10.19
CA HIS A 20 -11.67 -7.84 11.14
C HIS A 20 -12.61 -6.74 10.61
N GLY A 21 -12.06 -5.74 9.93
CA GLY A 21 -12.87 -4.73 9.23
C GLY A 21 -13.78 -5.34 8.16
N LEU A 22 -13.25 -6.25 7.35
CA LEU A 22 -14.02 -6.96 6.32
C LEU A 22 -15.11 -7.86 6.92
N GLU A 23 -14.82 -8.58 8.00
CA GLU A 23 -15.81 -9.39 8.73
C GLU A 23 -16.97 -8.53 9.27
N ASN A 24 -16.65 -7.37 9.84
CA ASN A 24 -17.67 -6.45 10.36
C ASN A 24 -18.52 -5.88 9.21
N SER A 25 -17.91 -5.47 8.11
CA SER A 25 -18.59 -5.03 6.90
C SER A 25 -19.53 -6.11 6.34
N GLN A 26 -19.06 -7.36 6.27
CA GLN A 26 -19.85 -8.49 5.81
C GLN A 26 -21.10 -8.71 6.68
N LYS A 27 -20.98 -8.58 8.01
CA LYS A 27 -22.10 -8.69 8.94
C LYS A 27 -23.11 -7.54 8.77
N GLU A 28 -22.60 -6.33 8.56
CA GLU A 28 -23.42 -5.13 8.42
C GLU A 28 -24.19 -5.07 7.09
N PHE A 29 -23.52 -5.37 5.98
CA PHE A 29 -24.09 -5.22 4.64
C PHE A 29 -24.56 -6.53 4.02
N HIS A 30 -24.40 -7.66 4.70
CA HIS A 30 -24.73 -9.00 4.21
C HIS A 30 -24.06 -9.35 2.87
N ASP A 31 -22.86 -8.84 2.65
CA ASP A 31 -22.05 -9.11 1.47
C ASP A 31 -21.30 -10.45 1.60
N SER A 32 -20.90 -11.04 0.47
CA SER A 32 -20.03 -12.20 0.43
C SER A 32 -18.61 -11.76 0.08
N ILE A 33 -17.67 -11.94 0.98
CA ILE A 33 -16.26 -11.56 0.79
C ILE A 33 -15.42 -12.81 0.63
N HIS A 34 -14.71 -12.91 -0.50
CA HIS A 34 -13.80 -14.00 -0.81
C HIS A 34 -12.36 -13.50 -0.78
N LEU A 35 -11.58 -14.06 0.13
CA LEU A 35 -10.19 -13.70 0.31
C LEU A 35 -9.28 -14.65 -0.47
N TYR A 36 -8.51 -14.11 -1.38
CA TYR A 36 -7.39 -14.77 -2.04
C TYR A 36 -6.10 -14.33 -1.33
N ALA A 37 -5.59 -15.17 -0.45
CA ALA A 37 -4.39 -14.89 0.32
C ALA A 37 -3.22 -15.74 -0.16
N SER A 38 -2.15 -15.10 -0.62
CA SER A 38 -0.88 -15.73 -0.95
C SER A 38 0.09 -15.66 0.23
N PHE A 39 0.93 -16.66 0.37
CA PHE A 39 1.98 -16.74 1.40
C PHE A 39 3.39 -16.48 0.84
N GLY A 40 3.49 -15.94 -0.36
CA GLY A 40 4.75 -15.58 -0.96
C GLY A 40 5.60 -14.69 -0.06
N ARG A 41 6.90 -14.92 -0.03
CA ARG A 41 7.86 -14.13 0.74
C ARG A 41 8.40 -12.99 -0.09
N LEU A 42 8.53 -11.83 0.53
CA LEU A 42 9.16 -10.67 -0.09
C LEU A 42 10.56 -11.00 -0.63
N GLY A 43 10.76 -10.73 -1.92
CA GLY A 43 12.09 -10.69 -2.54
C GLY A 43 12.74 -12.04 -2.81
N SER A 44 12.03 -13.14 -2.69
CA SER A 44 12.55 -14.43 -3.14
C SER A 44 12.00 -14.75 -4.52
N GLY A 45 12.82 -14.62 -5.55
CA GLY A 45 12.49 -15.00 -6.93
C GLY A 45 12.48 -16.52 -7.17
N ASP A 46 12.14 -17.31 -6.17
CA ASP A 46 12.13 -18.77 -6.27
C ASP A 46 10.80 -19.32 -6.84
N SER A 47 10.84 -20.56 -7.28
CA SER A 47 9.68 -21.23 -7.87
C SER A 47 8.51 -21.38 -6.90
N PHE A 48 8.78 -21.43 -5.58
CA PHE A 48 7.76 -21.47 -4.52
C PHE A 48 6.93 -20.19 -4.53
N ASN A 49 7.56 -19.02 -4.53
CA ASN A 49 6.86 -17.75 -4.56
C ASN A 49 6.01 -17.60 -5.82
N LYS A 50 6.53 -18.02 -6.97
CA LYS A 50 5.75 -17.98 -8.21
C LYS A 50 4.46 -18.80 -8.07
N SER A 51 4.55 -20.03 -7.56
CA SER A 51 3.39 -20.90 -7.36
C SER A 51 2.39 -20.32 -6.35
N GLU A 52 2.87 -19.66 -5.29
CA GLU A 52 2.02 -18.98 -4.32
C GLU A 52 1.22 -17.83 -4.96
N PHE A 53 1.84 -17.09 -5.86
CA PHE A 53 1.16 -15.98 -6.55
C PHE A 53 0.24 -16.44 -7.67
N ASP A 54 0.48 -17.60 -8.26
CA ASP A 54 -0.44 -18.19 -9.25
C ASP A 54 -1.83 -18.48 -8.64
N PHE A 55 -1.93 -18.52 -7.30
CA PHE A 55 -3.21 -18.61 -6.60
C PHE A 55 -4.17 -17.48 -6.96
N PHE A 56 -3.68 -16.28 -7.26
CA PHE A 56 -4.51 -15.17 -7.69
C PHE A 56 -5.16 -15.41 -9.06
N GLU A 57 -4.54 -16.23 -9.89
CA GLU A 57 -5.07 -16.59 -11.21
C GLU A 57 -6.32 -17.49 -11.14
N LEU A 58 -6.56 -18.15 -10.00
CA LEU A 58 -7.73 -19.01 -9.78
C LEU A 58 -9.03 -18.20 -9.65
N ALA A 59 -8.94 -16.89 -9.42
CA ALA A 59 -10.12 -16.05 -9.31
C ALA A 59 -10.81 -15.90 -10.65
N ASP A 60 -12.06 -16.35 -10.75
CA ASP A 60 -12.94 -16.01 -11.86
C ASP A 60 -13.46 -14.58 -11.66
N MET A 61 -12.87 -13.63 -12.38
CA MET A 61 -13.21 -12.21 -12.24
C MET A 61 -14.70 -11.93 -12.57
N GLU A 62 -15.30 -12.74 -13.43
CA GLU A 62 -16.71 -12.56 -13.79
C GLU A 62 -17.67 -12.94 -12.65
N ALA A 63 -17.23 -13.79 -11.75
CA ALA A 63 -18.04 -14.24 -10.61
C ALA A 63 -18.23 -13.19 -9.50
N TYR A 64 -17.57 -12.03 -9.59
CA TYR A 64 -17.57 -10.97 -8.56
C TYR A 64 -18.27 -9.70 -9.04
N ASP A 65 -18.84 -8.96 -8.11
CA ASP A 65 -19.45 -7.65 -8.35
C ASP A 65 -18.43 -6.51 -8.22
N GLY A 66 -17.30 -6.77 -7.53
CA GLY A 66 -16.23 -5.79 -7.32
C GLY A 66 -15.03 -6.38 -6.60
N PHE A 67 -13.99 -5.54 -6.46
CA PHE A 67 -12.71 -5.93 -5.91
C PHE A 67 -12.23 -4.98 -4.83
N LEU A 68 -11.53 -5.54 -3.84
CA LEU A 68 -10.71 -4.79 -2.89
C LEU A 68 -9.26 -5.19 -3.11
N TYR A 69 -8.42 -4.20 -3.36
CA TYR A 69 -7.02 -4.39 -3.75
C TYR A 69 -6.07 -3.71 -2.77
N PRO A 70 -5.65 -4.39 -1.67
CA PRO A 70 -4.61 -3.92 -0.76
C PRO A 70 -3.23 -4.07 -1.44
N SER A 71 -2.97 -3.22 -2.41
CA SER A 71 -1.86 -3.28 -3.36
C SER A 71 -0.49 -3.28 -2.70
N THR A 72 -0.36 -2.65 -1.53
CA THR A 72 0.89 -2.57 -0.77
C THR A 72 1.29 -3.89 -0.12
N THR A 73 0.38 -4.85 -0.04
CA THR A 73 0.69 -6.21 0.44
C THR A 73 1.41 -7.05 -0.60
N ILE A 74 1.20 -6.77 -1.91
CA ILE A 74 1.80 -7.50 -3.02
C ILE A 74 3.05 -6.72 -3.46
N LYS A 75 4.22 -7.28 -3.20
CA LYS A 75 5.51 -6.59 -3.43
C LYS A 75 6.19 -6.99 -4.76
N GLU A 76 5.83 -8.14 -5.33
CA GLU A 76 6.35 -8.60 -6.62
C GLU A 76 5.68 -7.83 -7.76
N GLY A 77 6.48 -7.03 -8.47
CA GLY A 77 5.99 -6.07 -9.45
C GLY A 77 5.22 -6.70 -10.63
N ASP A 78 5.68 -7.85 -11.12
CA ASP A 78 5.02 -8.57 -12.21
C ASP A 78 3.68 -9.20 -11.78
N VAL A 79 3.60 -9.73 -10.57
CA VAL A 79 2.34 -10.26 -9.99
C VAL A 79 1.34 -9.13 -9.80
N LYS A 80 1.80 -8.04 -9.21
CA LYS A 80 1.01 -6.84 -8.97
C LYS A 80 0.43 -6.29 -10.27
N GLN A 81 1.25 -6.21 -11.30
CA GLN A 81 0.84 -5.70 -12.62
C GLN A 81 -0.20 -6.62 -13.27
N ARG A 82 0.06 -7.94 -13.36
CA ARG A 82 -0.89 -8.89 -13.96
C ARG A 82 -2.25 -8.87 -13.27
N LEU A 83 -2.25 -8.88 -11.93
CA LEU A 83 -3.50 -8.83 -11.18
C LEU A 83 -4.26 -7.53 -11.43
N LEU A 84 -3.57 -6.40 -11.45
CA LEU A 84 -4.17 -5.10 -11.74
C LEU A 84 -4.75 -5.05 -13.16
N GLU A 85 -4.05 -5.58 -14.16
CA GLU A 85 -4.55 -5.68 -15.54
C GLU A 85 -5.87 -6.47 -15.59
N ARG A 86 -5.95 -7.64 -14.95
CA ARG A 86 -7.18 -8.44 -14.88
C ARG A 86 -8.32 -7.71 -14.18
N ILE A 87 -8.04 -6.99 -13.09
CA ILE A 87 -9.03 -6.17 -12.40
C ILE A 87 -9.58 -5.08 -13.33
N ILE A 88 -8.71 -4.37 -14.03
CA ILE A 88 -9.10 -3.29 -14.96
C ILE A 88 -9.89 -3.85 -16.15
N GLU A 89 -9.44 -4.96 -16.73
CA GLU A 89 -10.11 -5.62 -17.86
C GLU A 89 -11.53 -6.10 -17.51
N SER A 90 -11.78 -6.48 -16.26
CA SER A 90 -13.10 -6.88 -15.79
C SER A 90 -14.13 -5.74 -15.85
N LYS A 91 -13.69 -4.48 -15.90
CA LYS A 91 -14.53 -3.25 -15.87
C LYS A 91 -15.43 -3.14 -14.65
N LYS A 92 -15.15 -3.89 -13.60
CA LYS A 92 -15.92 -3.89 -12.35
C LYS A 92 -15.33 -2.89 -11.35
N PRO A 93 -16.13 -2.37 -10.43
CA PRO A 93 -15.62 -1.49 -9.37
C PRO A 93 -14.46 -2.11 -8.60
N CYS A 94 -13.41 -1.33 -8.38
CA CYS A 94 -12.31 -1.72 -7.53
C CYS A 94 -11.91 -0.58 -6.60
N VAL A 95 -11.65 -0.92 -5.34
CA VAL A 95 -11.09 -0.02 -4.35
C VAL A 95 -9.66 -0.45 -4.05
N SER A 96 -8.70 0.43 -4.35
CA SER A 96 -7.31 0.27 -3.93
C SER A 96 -7.13 0.75 -2.49
N LEU A 97 -6.45 -0.06 -1.67
CA LEU A 97 -6.07 0.32 -0.31
C LEU A 97 -4.60 0.74 -0.27
N GLU A 98 -4.33 1.81 0.48
CA GLU A 98 -3.01 2.37 0.80
C GLU A 98 -2.23 2.96 -0.39
N GLU A 99 -2.58 2.66 -1.63
CA GLU A 99 -1.91 3.17 -2.82
C GLU A 99 -2.92 3.78 -3.78
N GLU A 100 -2.69 5.03 -4.18
CA GLU A 100 -3.50 5.71 -5.19
C GLU A 100 -3.11 5.19 -6.59
N ILE A 101 -4.02 4.44 -7.21
CA ILE A 101 -3.83 3.86 -8.54
C ILE A 101 -4.76 4.60 -9.51
N PRO A 102 -4.23 5.18 -10.60
CA PRO A 102 -5.04 5.86 -11.59
C PRO A 102 -6.19 4.99 -12.13
N GLY A 103 -7.41 5.53 -12.10
CA GLY A 103 -8.61 4.84 -12.60
C GLY A 103 -9.32 3.96 -11.56
N LEU A 104 -8.78 3.79 -10.36
CA LEU A 104 -9.43 3.07 -9.26
C LEU A 104 -9.89 4.05 -8.16
N SER A 105 -10.91 3.65 -7.43
CA SER A 105 -11.24 4.32 -6.17
C SER A 105 -10.15 4.02 -5.14
N PHE A 106 -9.87 4.98 -4.25
CA PHE A 106 -8.76 4.88 -3.30
C PHE A 106 -9.20 5.12 -1.87
N VAL A 107 -8.74 4.29 -0.97
CA VAL A 107 -8.85 4.48 0.48
C VAL A 107 -7.46 4.28 1.10
N GLY A 108 -6.96 5.30 1.79
CA GLY A 108 -5.64 5.24 2.42
C GLY A 108 -5.29 6.52 3.16
N ILE A 109 -4.10 6.52 3.75
CA ILE A 109 -3.57 7.65 4.52
C ILE A 109 -2.72 8.53 3.59
N ASN A 110 -2.94 9.85 3.63
CA ASN A 110 -2.05 10.78 2.92
C ASN A 110 -0.72 10.90 3.66
N GLN A 111 0.19 9.97 3.40
CA GLN A 111 1.52 9.84 4.02
C GLN A 111 2.36 11.12 3.83
N SER A 112 2.29 11.74 2.65
CA SER A 112 3.03 12.96 2.35
C SER A 112 2.54 14.14 3.21
N LYS A 113 1.23 14.29 3.36
CA LYS A 113 0.64 15.33 4.23
C LYS A 113 1.02 15.12 5.69
N ALA A 114 0.95 13.89 6.17
CA ALA A 114 1.30 13.54 7.54
C ALA A 114 2.76 13.88 7.85
N MET A 115 3.69 13.49 6.98
CA MET A 115 5.11 13.81 7.14
C MET A 115 5.39 15.32 7.09
N ARG A 116 4.73 16.05 6.20
CA ARG A 116 4.84 17.52 6.18
C ARG A 116 4.40 18.14 7.49
N GLN A 117 3.32 17.67 8.10
CA GLN A 117 2.84 18.18 9.37
C GLN A 117 3.84 17.92 10.50
N ILE A 118 4.42 16.71 10.56
CA ILE A 118 5.47 16.35 11.54
C ILE A 118 6.66 17.28 11.41
N VAL A 119 7.22 17.43 10.21
CA VAL A 119 8.41 18.29 10.00
C VAL A 119 8.11 19.75 10.34
N ARG A 120 6.94 20.27 9.94
CA ARG A 120 6.53 21.64 10.29
C ARG A 120 6.38 21.84 11.78
N HIS A 121 5.80 20.87 12.48
CA HIS A 121 5.66 20.91 13.93
C HIS A 121 7.05 20.95 14.61
N LEU A 122 7.92 20.04 14.26
CA LEU A 122 9.27 19.97 14.82
C LEU A 122 10.08 21.26 14.55
N ALA A 123 9.98 21.80 13.35
CA ALA A 123 10.70 23.02 12.99
C ALA A 123 10.07 24.28 13.62
N GLY A 124 8.73 24.40 13.58
CA GLY A 124 8.02 25.62 13.99
C GLY A 124 7.80 25.71 15.49
N VAL A 125 7.46 24.60 16.14
CA VAL A 125 7.17 24.59 17.58
C VAL A 125 8.42 24.31 18.41
N HIS A 126 9.26 23.36 17.97
CA HIS A 126 10.44 22.92 18.73
C HIS A 126 11.75 23.55 18.23
N GLY A 127 11.73 24.35 17.19
CA GLY A 127 12.91 25.03 16.65
C GLY A 127 13.96 24.08 16.05
N ILE A 128 13.62 22.82 15.80
CA ILE A 128 14.55 21.81 15.27
C ILE A 128 14.91 22.19 13.84
N ARG A 129 16.22 22.17 13.52
CA ARG A 129 16.74 22.54 12.19
C ARG A 129 17.44 21.38 11.47
N THR A 130 17.73 20.30 12.17
CA THR A 130 18.38 19.12 11.59
C THR A 130 17.57 17.90 11.90
N PHE A 131 17.22 17.13 10.86
CA PHE A 131 16.39 15.95 10.96
C PHE A 131 17.15 14.74 10.43
N GLY A 132 17.06 13.61 11.15
CA GLY A 132 17.35 12.29 10.61
C GLY A 132 16.04 11.67 10.12
N PHE A 133 16.02 11.12 8.90
CA PHE A 133 14.88 10.40 8.35
C PHE A 133 15.29 8.99 7.94
N ILE A 134 14.70 7.99 8.59
CA ILE A 134 14.88 6.59 8.22
C ILE A 134 13.65 6.20 7.41
N ASN A 135 13.85 5.95 6.11
CA ASN A 135 12.78 5.56 5.21
C ASN A 135 12.56 4.03 5.23
N GLY A 136 11.43 3.59 4.72
CA GLY A 136 11.16 2.19 4.42
C GLY A 136 11.89 1.72 3.15
N MET A 137 11.49 0.57 2.62
CA MET A 137 12.03 0.04 1.37
C MET A 137 11.81 1.03 0.23
N LYS A 138 12.87 1.31 -0.53
CA LYS A 138 12.92 2.37 -1.54
C LYS A 138 11.81 2.31 -2.59
N ASP A 139 11.40 1.10 -2.95
CA ASP A 139 10.46 0.85 -4.04
C ASP A 139 9.01 0.68 -3.58
N THR A 140 8.70 1.04 -2.32
CA THR A 140 7.31 1.02 -1.83
C THR A 140 6.65 2.38 -1.95
N TYR A 141 5.37 2.38 -2.32
CA TYR A 141 4.58 3.61 -2.46
C TYR A 141 4.61 4.46 -1.19
N GLU A 142 4.41 3.84 -0.04
CA GLU A 142 4.37 4.54 1.25
C GLU A 142 5.70 5.22 1.60
N ALA A 143 6.83 4.55 1.31
CA ALA A 143 8.16 5.11 1.55
C ALA A 143 8.41 6.32 0.64
N GLN A 144 8.01 6.22 -0.63
CA GLN A 144 8.11 7.34 -1.58
C GLN A 144 7.26 8.53 -1.15
N MET A 145 6.00 8.30 -0.74
CA MET A 145 5.11 9.35 -0.26
C MET A 145 5.61 10.03 1.01
N ARG A 146 6.14 9.25 1.98
CA ARG A 146 6.77 9.82 3.20
C ARG A 146 7.98 10.67 2.85
N GLN A 147 8.86 10.16 1.99
CA GLN A 147 10.02 10.90 1.51
C GLN A 147 9.62 12.21 0.82
N GLN A 148 8.64 12.17 -0.06
CA GLN A 148 8.10 13.35 -0.72
C GLN A 148 7.58 14.38 0.29
N GLY A 149 6.89 13.93 1.34
CA GLY A 149 6.38 14.80 2.40
C GLY A 149 7.49 15.49 3.20
N VAL A 150 8.63 14.82 3.40
CA VAL A 150 9.81 15.42 4.05
C VAL A 150 10.47 16.45 3.11
N VAL A 151 10.70 16.10 1.84
CA VAL A 151 11.38 16.97 0.85
C VAL A 151 10.60 18.23 0.53
N GLN A 152 9.28 18.13 0.37
CA GLN A 152 8.42 19.29 0.00
C GLN A 152 8.35 20.38 1.07
N ASN A 153 8.84 20.14 2.29
CA ASN A 153 8.99 21.17 3.30
C ASN A 153 10.22 22.07 3.10
N SER A 154 11.05 21.80 2.11
CA SER A 154 12.30 22.53 1.83
C SER A 154 12.11 23.95 1.33
N GLY A 155 10.87 24.48 1.23
CA GLY A 155 10.59 25.87 0.84
C GLY A 155 10.92 26.93 1.89
N THR A 156 11.36 26.54 3.10
CA THR A 156 11.69 27.47 4.20
C THR A 156 13.11 27.32 4.75
N GLY A 157 13.97 26.58 4.09
CA GLY A 157 15.36 26.34 4.45
C GLY A 157 15.87 25.09 3.76
N ALA A 158 17.04 25.12 3.19
CA ALA A 158 17.61 24.02 2.42
C ALA A 158 17.73 22.73 3.26
N LEU A 159 16.91 21.71 2.93
CA LEU A 159 17.12 20.35 3.39
C LEU A 159 18.20 19.72 2.50
N SER A 160 19.35 19.41 3.04
CA SER A 160 20.38 18.66 2.31
C SER A 160 20.20 17.16 2.53
N TYR A 161 20.15 16.41 1.44
CA TYR A 161 20.03 14.93 1.43
C TYR A 161 21.44 14.31 1.37
N ALA A 162 21.73 13.41 2.30
CA ALA A 162 22.87 12.52 2.18
C ALA A 162 22.37 11.07 2.04
N GLY A 163 22.63 10.45 0.91
CA GLY A 163 22.05 9.19 0.48
C GLY A 163 22.34 7.97 1.34
N MET A 164 21.53 6.92 1.14
CA MET A 164 21.47 5.63 1.82
C MET A 164 21.25 5.72 3.35
N GLY A 165 20.00 5.87 3.77
CA GLY A 165 19.62 6.10 5.15
C GLY A 165 19.76 7.58 5.55
N GLY A 166 19.42 8.49 4.65
CA GLY A 166 19.80 9.89 4.59
C GLY A 166 19.55 10.73 5.84
N LEU A 167 20.58 11.41 6.28
CA LEU A 167 20.52 12.57 7.17
C LEU A 167 20.07 13.80 6.38
N TRP A 168 19.03 14.48 6.86
CA TRP A 168 18.53 15.72 6.30
C TRP A 168 18.92 16.91 7.17
N LYS A 169 19.44 17.97 6.58
CA LYS A 169 19.65 19.26 7.24
C LYS A 169 18.72 20.30 6.65
N LEU A 170 18.04 21.03 7.50
CA LEU A 170 17.30 22.26 7.17
C LEU A 170 18.24 23.43 7.00
#